data_8cbd5b896c7e94f1015b0cf5a8a6a27a
#
_entry.id   8cbd5b896c7e94f1015b0cf5a8a6a27a
#
_cell.length_a   1.000
_cell.length_b   1.000
_cell.length_c   1.000
_cell.angle_alpha   90.00
_cell.angle_beta   90.00
_cell.angle_gamma   90.00
#
_symmetry.space_group_name_H-M   'P 1'
#
loop_
_entity.id
_entity.type
_entity.pdbx_description
1 polymer ?
#
loop_
_entity_poly.entity_id
_entity_poly.type
_entity_poly.pdbx_seq_one_letter_code
_entity_poly.pdbx_strand_id
1 'polypeptide(L)'
;AKPVEEMSYPVAILIKTFPIVAIAPVLKIMLGNGIEPKVVVAAMICFFPTLVNSVRGFRAVNPQLLELMRVLSASKTEVFLRVRVQSALPYIFAALKISVTMCVLGAIVGEWIGANEGVGYLLLQSMYQFDTPRLFATILTASFVAIVGFAIVSMVEKWVIRWDPGSSV
;
A
#
# COMPACT_ATOMS: atom_id res chain seq x y z
N ALA A 1 8.64 5.43 20.81
CA ALA A 1 8.44 4.78 19.51
C ALA A 1 8.80 3.30 19.47
N LYS A 2 9.76 2.77 20.25
CA LYS A 2 10.06 1.33 20.33
C LYS A 2 8.84 0.45 20.69
N PRO A 3 8.02 0.78 21.73
CA PRO A 3 6.90 -0.10 22.10
C PRO A 3 5.80 -0.18 21.02
N VAL A 4 5.53 0.89 20.30
CA VAL A 4 4.53 0.87 19.21
C VAL A 4 4.99 -0.05 18.07
N GLU A 5 6.27 -0.07 17.80
CA GLU A 5 6.87 -0.89 16.76
C GLU A 5 6.89 -2.37 17.16
N GLU A 6 7.28 -2.67 18.40
CA GLU A 6 7.30 -4.04 18.93
C GLU A 6 5.89 -4.66 18.96
N MET A 7 4.85 -3.85 19.15
CA MET A 7 3.47 -4.31 19.10
C MET A 7 2.90 -4.39 17.68
N SER A 8 3.29 -3.50 16.77
CA SER A 8 2.74 -3.45 15.41
C SER A 8 3.28 -4.56 14.50
N TYR A 9 4.51 -4.99 14.70
CA TYR A 9 5.12 -6.06 13.89
C TYR A 9 4.41 -7.42 13.99
N PRO A 10 4.12 -7.95 15.20
CA PRO A 10 3.36 -9.20 15.32
C PRO A 10 1.97 -9.13 14.70
N VAL A 11 1.27 -8.01 14.89
CA VAL A 11 -0.06 -7.79 14.30
C VAL A 11 0.03 -7.76 12.76
N ALA A 12 1.02 -7.06 12.21
CA ALA A 12 1.24 -7.02 10.77
C ALA A 12 1.60 -8.41 10.19
N ILE A 13 2.38 -9.21 10.91
CA ILE A 13 2.69 -10.59 10.51
C ILE A 13 1.43 -11.46 10.55
N LEU A 14 0.62 -11.36 11.61
CA LEU A 14 -0.66 -12.07 11.70
C LEU A 14 -1.54 -11.75 10.49
N ILE A 15 -1.75 -10.46 10.18
CA ILE A 15 -2.56 -10.04 9.03
C ILE A 15 -2.00 -10.61 7.72
N LYS A 16 -0.67 -10.65 7.55
CA LYS A 16 -0.02 -11.19 6.36
C LYS A 16 -0.15 -12.72 6.24
N THR A 17 -0.16 -13.44 7.36
CA THR A 17 -0.26 -14.90 7.36
C THR A 17 -1.67 -15.41 7.14
N PHE A 18 -2.69 -14.58 7.36
CA PHE A 18 -4.05 -14.95 7.04
C PHE A 18 -4.23 -15.11 5.51
N PRO A 19 -4.80 -16.23 5.06
CA PRO A 19 -5.11 -16.41 3.64
C PRO A 19 -6.28 -15.48 3.26
N ILE A 20 -5.94 -14.31 2.71
CA ILE A 20 -6.91 -13.24 2.40
C ILE A 20 -8.08 -13.76 1.55
N VAL A 21 -7.78 -14.67 0.61
CA VAL A 21 -8.83 -15.31 -0.21
C VAL A 21 -9.83 -16.10 0.64
N ALA A 22 -9.40 -16.66 1.78
CA ALA A 22 -10.29 -17.39 2.70
C ALA A 22 -11.11 -16.45 3.60
N ILE A 23 -10.59 -15.24 3.89
CA ILE A 23 -11.30 -14.25 4.71
C ILE A 23 -12.37 -13.51 3.91
N ALA A 24 -12.17 -13.32 2.61
CA ALA A 24 -13.07 -12.52 1.79
C ALA A 24 -14.54 -13.05 1.78
N PRO A 25 -14.85 -14.36 1.77
CA PRO A 25 -16.21 -14.85 1.96
C PRO A 25 -16.80 -14.50 3.33
N VAL A 26 -15.99 -14.55 4.38
CA VAL A 26 -16.42 -14.21 5.74
C VAL A 26 -16.77 -12.72 5.83
N LEU A 27 -15.92 -11.87 5.26
CA LEU A 27 -16.20 -10.43 5.19
C LEU A 27 -17.50 -10.14 4.42
N LYS A 28 -17.76 -10.87 3.36
CA LYS A 28 -19.01 -10.73 2.60
C LYS A 28 -20.24 -11.09 3.44
N ILE A 29 -20.17 -12.16 4.24
CA ILE A 29 -21.27 -12.56 5.14
C ILE A 29 -21.49 -11.49 6.21
N MET A 30 -20.42 -10.89 6.74
CA MET A 30 -20.49 -9.91 7.82
C MET A 30 -20.90 -8.51 7.34
N LEU A 31 -20.39 -8.07 6.18
CA LEU A 31 -20.54 -6.71 5.67
C LEU A 31 -21.53 -6.59 4.50
N GLY A 32 -22.04 -7.73 4.01
CA GLY A 32 -22.96 -7.76 2.87
C GLY A 32 -22.27 -7.76 1.51
N ASN A 33 -23.08 -7.49 0.45
CA ASN A 33 -22.64 -7.55 -0.96
C ASN A 33 -22.17 -6.19 -1.51
N GLY A 34 -21.91 -5.22 -0.64
CA GLY A 34 -21.49 -3.87 -1.00
C GLY A 34 -20.03 -3.74 -1.44
N ILE A 35 -19.55 -2.51 -1.41
CA ILE A 35 -18.15 -2.18 -1.67
C ILE A 35 -17.26 -2.43 -0.44
N GLU A 36 -17.85 -2.48 0.75
CA GLU A 36 -17.17 -2.54 2.03
C GLU A 36 -16.24 -3.77 2.14
N PRO A 37 -16.68 -5.02 1.87
CA PRO A 37 -15.78 -6.17 1.95
C PRO A 37 -14.61 -6.07 0.97
N LYS A 38 -14.82 -5.51 -0.23
CA LYS A 38 -13.77 -5.32 -1.24
C LYS A 38 -12.72 -4.32 -0.74
N VAL A 39 -13.15 -3.22 -0.12
CA VAL A 39 -12.26 -2.22 0.47
C VAL A 39 -11.44 -2.81 1.61
N VAL A 40 -12.06 -3.60 2.49
CA VAL A 40 -11.35 -4.25 3.59
C VAL A 40 -10.28 -5.22 3.07
N VAL A 41 -10.62 -6.05 2.08
CA VAL A 41 -9.64 -6.97 1.45
C VAL A 41 -8.46 -6.20 0.84
N ALA A 42 -8.73 -5.15 0.08
CA ALA A 42 -7.69 -4.31 -0.51
C ALA A 42 -6.82 -3.64 0.57
N ALA A 43 -7.44 -3.10 1.62
CA ALA A 43 -6.74 -2.48 2.74
C ALA A 43 -5.82 -3.47 3.48
N MET A 44 -6.27 -4.70 3.71
CA MET A 44 -5.45 -5.76 4.35
C MET A 44 -4.21 -6.08 3.51
N ILE A 45 -4.35 -6.17 2.18
CA ILE A 45 -3.23 -6.45 1.27
C ILE A 45 -2.21 -5.32 1.30
N CYS A 46 -2.67 -4.06 1.32
CA CYS A 46 -1.81 -2.88 1.28
C CYS A 46 -1.20 -2.53 2.64
N PHE A 47 -1.79 -2.99 3.74
CA PHE A 47 -1.39 -2.59 5.10
C PHE A 47 0.05 -2.97 5.42
N PHE A 48 0.44 -4.23 5.17
CA PHE A 48 1.77 -4.72 5.54
C PHE A 48 2.92 -4.00 4.80
N PRO A 49 2.93 -3.89 3.46
CA PRO A 49 4.00 -3.19 2.76
C PRO A 49 4.07 -1.70 3.14
N THR A 50 2.91 -1.06 3.37
CA THR A 50 2.85 0.33 3.81
C THR A 50 3.45 0.50 5.20
N LEU A 51 3.09 -0.34 6.16
CA LEU A 51 3.61 -0.28 7.52
C LEU A 51 5.13 -0.48 7.53
N VAL A 52 5.62 -1.55 6.90
CA VAL A 52 7.06 -1.88 6.92
C VAL A 52 7.91 -0.78 6.29
N ASN A 53 7.51 -0.26 5.15
CA ASN A 53 8.27 0.81 4.50
C ASN A 53 8.18 2.13 5.26
N SER A 54 7.02 2.46 5.85
CA SER A 54 6.89 3.66 6.69
C SER A 54 7.81 3.58 7.91
N VAL A 55 7.83 2.44 8.60
CA VAL A 55 8.74 2.23 9.76
C VAL A 55 10.21 2.34 9.34
N ARG A 56 10.58 1.73 8.21
CA ARG A 56 11.94 1.86 7.64
C ARG A 56 12.28 3.32 7.35
N GLY A 57 11.37 4.08 6.76
CA GLY A 57 11.56 5.49 6.45
C GLY A 57 11.82 6.33 7.69
N PHE A 58 11.06 6.15 8.76
CA PHE A 58 11.28 6.85 10.02
C PHE A 58 12.58 6.46 10.74
N ARG A 59 13.18 5.32 10.40
CA ARG A 59 14.48 4.87 10.90
C ARG A 59 15.66 5.30 10.02
N ALA A 60 15.44 5.59 8.76
CA ALA A 60 16.46 5.92 7.77
C ALA A 60 17.02 7.35 7.92
N VAL A 61 16.87 7.94 9.10
CA VAL A 61 17.38 9.28 9.39
C VAL A 61 18.90 9.22 9.56
N ASN A 62 19.62 10.12 8.85
CA ASN A 62 21.06 10.25 9.01
C ASN A 62 21.40 10.68 10.45
N PRO A 63 22.24 9.89 11.17
CA PRO A 63 22.65 10.22 12.54
C PRO A 63 23.30 11.60 12.66
N GLN A 64 24.06 12.03 11.67
CA GLN A 64 24.70 13.34 11.63
C GLN A 64 23.69 14.49 11.66
N LEU A 65 22.57 14.36 10.97
CA LEU A 65 21.48 15.33 11.03
C LEU A 65 20.84 15.40 12.42
N LEU A 66 20.72 14.27 13.10
CA LEU A 66 20.20 14.26 14.48
C LEU A 66 21.17 14.91 15.46
N GLU A 67 22.47 14.74 15.27
CA GLU A 67 23.49 15.41 16.08
C GLU A 67 23.51 16.93 15.83
N LEU A 68 23.42 17.35 14.58
CA LEU A 68 23.30 18.76 14.21
C LEU A 68 22.08 19.41 14.89
N MET A 69 20.90 18.76 14.79
CA MET A 69 19.70 19.27 15.44
C MET A 69 19.82 19.34 16.97
N ARG A 70 20.60 18.45 17.57
CA ARG A 70 20.90 18.49 19.02
C ARG A 70 21.78 19.66 19.35
N VAL A 71 22.86 19.94 18.59
CA VAL A 71 23.72 21.11 18.76
C VAL A 71 22.93 22.40 18.63
N LEU A 72 21.98 22.46 17.70
CA LEU A 72 21.08 23.60 17.51
C LEU A 72 19.99 23.71 18.58
N SER A 73 20.02 22.86 19.62
CA SER A 73 18.98 22.80 20.66
C SER A 73 17.55 22.72 20.15
N ALA A 74 17.36 22.02 19.00
CA ALA A 74 16.07 21.88 18.37
C ALA A 74 15.11 21.07 19.24
N SER A 75 13.84 21.47 19.27
CA SER A 75 12.79 20.77 19.99
C SER A 75 12.48 19.40 19.34
N LYS A 76 11.90 18.48 20.12
CA LYS A 76 11.51 17.15 19.62
C LYS A 76 10.54 17.24 18.43
N THR A 77 9.69 18.24 18.41
CA THR A 77 8.72 18.49 17.32
C THR A 77 9.43 18.96 16.06
N GLU A 78 10.40 19.85 16.17
CA GLU A 78 11.20 20.29 15.02
C GLU A 78 12.02 19.15 14.44
N VAL A 79 12.67 18.33 15.25
CA VAL A 79 13.37 17.13 14.80
C VAL A 79 12.42 16.17 14.10
N PHE A 80 11.21 15.98 14.61
CA PHE A 80 10.23 15.11 13.99
C PHE A 80 9.78 15.65 12.64
N LEU A 81 9.33 16.89 12.56
CA LEU A 81 8.75 17.45 11.34
C LEU A 81 9.79 17.76 10.26
N ARG A 82 10.94 18.35 10.65
CA ARG A 82 11.94 18.79 9.68
C ARG A 82 12.94 17.72 9.26
N VAL A 83 13.15 16.71 10.11
CA VAL A 83 14.16 15.67 9.80
C VAL A 83 13.47 14.32 9.56
N ARG A 84 12.73 13.79 10.54
CA ARG A 84 12.19 12.42 10.45
C ARG A 84 11.12 12.26 9.38
N VAL A 85 10.17 13.22 9.29
CA VAL A 85 9.12 13.16 8.27
C VAL A 85 9.73 13.32 6.88
N GLN A 86 10.64 14.27 6.69
CA GLN A 86 11.28 14.47 5.39
C GLN A 86 12.11 13.27 4.95
N SER A 87 12.88 12.66 5.87
CA SER A 87 13.64 11.43 5.58
C SER A 87 12.72 10.22 5.30
N ALA A 88 11.51 10.19 5.87
CA ALA A 88 10.56 9.10 5.67
C ALA A 88 9.76 9.22 4.36
N LEU A 89 9.58 10.42 3.80
CA LEU A 89 8.75 10.66 2.63
C LEU A 89 9.10 9.76 1.42
N PRO A 90 10.35 9.59 1.00
CA PRO A 90 10.69 8.70 -0.12
C PRO A 90 10.23 7.25 0.12
N TYR A 91 10.38 6.75 1.34
CA TYR A 91 9.95 5.41 1.74
C TYR A 91 8.44 5.26 1.76
N ILE A 92 7.73 6.31 2.21
CA ILE A 92 6.26 6.35 2.20
C ILE A 92 5.75 6.33 0.76
N PHE A 93 6.33 7.13 -0.14
CA PHE A 93 5.96 7.11 -1.54
C PHE A 93 6.28 5.79 -2.23
N ALA A 94 7.42 5.16 -1.90
CA ALA A 94 7.74 3.81 -2.36
C ALA A 94 6.67 2.80 -1.89
N ALA A 95 6.23 2.90 -0.63
CA ALA A 95 5.15 2.08 -0.10
C ALA A 95 3.82 2.33 -0.84
N LEU A 96 3.46 3.58 -1.08
CA LEU A 96 2.23 3.95 -1.79
C LEU A 96 2.22 3.40 -3.22
N LYS A 97 3.34 3.46 -3.95
CA LYS A 97 3.47 2.88 -5.28
C LYS A 97 3.20 1.37 -5.29
N ILE A 98 3.77 0.64 -4.32
CA ILE A 98 3.52 -0.80 -4.15
C ILE A 98 2.05 -1.02 -3.79
N SER A 99 1.51 -0.23 -2.87
CA SER A 99 0.13 -0.39 -2.40
C SER A 99 -0.90 -0.16 -3.50
N VAL A 100 -0.71 0.83 -4.36
CA VAL A 100 -1.63 1.10 -5.49
C VAL A 100 -1.71 -0.10 -6.43
N THR A 101 -0.59 -0.73 -6.77
CA THR A 101 -0.60 -1.93 -7.61
C THR A 101 -1.24 -3.13 -6.89
N MET A 102 -0.99 -3.27 -5.59
CA MET A 102 -1.59 -4.32 -4.77
C MET A 102 -3.09 -4.12 -4.53
N CYS A 103 -3.58 -2.87 -4.48
CA CYS A 103 -5.00 -2.57 -4.37
C CYS A 103 -5.82 -3.12 -5.54
N VAL A 104 -5.28 -3.09 -6.75
CA VAL A 104 -5.96 -3.67 -7.93
C VAL A 104 -6.11 -5.18 -7.77
N LEU A 105 -5.06 -5.87 -7.29
CA LEU A 105 -5.14 -7.30 -6.98
C LEU A 105 -6.16 -7.57 -5.87
N GLY A 106 -6.17 -6.73 -4.82
CA GLY A 106 -7.12 -6.83 -3.73
C GLY A 106 -8.57 -6.65 -4.18
N ALA A 107 -8.82 -5.71 -5.07
CA ALA A 107 -10.13 -5.50 -5.67
C ALA A 107 -10.59 -6.72 -6.48
N ILE A 108 -9.72 -7.26 -7.34
CA ILE A 108 -9.98 -8.46 -8.14
C ILE A 108 -10.34 -9.64 -7.23
N VAL A 109 -9.54 -9.90 -6.19
CA VAL A 109 -9.80 -10.97 -5.21
C VAL A 109 -11.12 -10.75 -4.47
N GLY A 110 -11.41 -9.51 -4.07
CA GLY A 110 -12.68 -9.15 -3.43
C GLY A 110 -13.89 -9.36 -4.34
N GLU A 111 -13.73 -9.13 -5.65
CA GLU A 111 -14.79 -9.33 -6.65
C GLU A 111 -15.00 -10.81 -7.00
N TRP A 112 -13.98 -11.66 -6.90
CA TRP A 112 -14.13 -13.10 -7.14
C TRP A 112 -15.16 -13.76 -6.23
N ILE A 113 -15.43 -13.18 -5.07
CA ILE A 113 -16.30 -13.76 -4.06
C ILE A 113 -17.70 -13.12 -4.13
N GLY A 114 -18.31 -13.25 -5.33
CA GLY A 114 -19.73 -12.96 -5.56
C GLY A 114 -20.03 -11.50 -5.84
N ALA A 115 -19.16 -10.79 -6.54
CA ALA A 115 -19.56 -9.57 -7.23
C ALA A 115 -20.38 -9.91 -8.48
N ASN A 116 -21.30 -9.00 -8.84
CA ASN A 116 -22.08 -9.09 -10.05
C ASN A 116 -21.52 -8.20 -11.16
N GLU A 117 -20.49 -7.40 -10.84
CA GLU A 117 -19.86 -6.45 -11.72
C GLU A 117 -18.41 -6.19 -11.26
N GLY A 118 -17.58 -5.68 -12.15
CA GLY A 118 -16.18 -5.35 -11.90
C GLY A 118 -15.22 -6.14 -12.76
N VAL A 119 -13.94 -5.77 -12.70
CA VAL A 119 -12.86 -6.38 -13.50
C VAL A 119 -12.62 -7.83 -13.08
N GLY A 120 -12.63 -8.10 -11.76
CA GLY A 120 -12.47 -9.46 -11.22
C GLY A 120 -13.64 -10.36 -11.57
N TYR A 121 -14.87 -9.84 -11.57
CA TYR A 121 -16.06 -10.57 -12.05
C TYR A 121 -15.95 -10.92 -13.52
N LEU A 122 -15.58 -9.96 -14.38
CA LEU A 122 -15.41 -10.20 -15.82
C LEU A 122 -14.31 -11.23 -16.10
N LEU A 123 -13.24 -11.23 -15.31
CA LEU A 123 -12.15 -12.17 -15.42
C LEU A 123 -12.63 -13.60 -15.13
N LEU A 124 -13.38 -13.81 -14.04
CA LEU A 124 -13.96 -15.11 -13.71
C LEU A 124 -14.97 -15.56 -14.78
N GLN A 125 -15.86 -14.66 -15.21
CA GLN A 125 -16.86 -14.96 -16.24
C GLN A 125 -16.19 -15.41 -17.54
N SER A 126 -15.17 -14.68 -18.00
CA SER A 126 -14.42 -15.02 -19.21
C SER A 126 -13.71 -16.37 -19.10
N MET A 127 -13.19 -16.68 -17.90
CA MET A 127 -12.53 -17.97 -17.61
C MET A 127 -13.56 -19.13 -17.70
N TYR A 128 -14.72 -18.99 -17.08
CA TYR A 128 -15.76 -20.03 -17.12
C TYR A 128 -16.40 -20.22 -18.50
N GLN A 129 -16.44 -19.15 -19.30
CA GLN A 129 -16.96 -19.19 -20.69
C GLN A 129 -15.91 -19.59 -21.71
N PHE A 130 -14.64 -19.84 -21.30
CA PHE A 130 -13.50 -20.09 -22.18
C PHE A 130 -13.31 -18.98 -23.23
N ASP A 131 -13.73 -17.74 -22.91
CA ASP A 131 -13.58 -16.57 -23.77
C ASP A 131 -12.19 -15.96 -23.58
N THR A 132 -11.21 -16.57 -24.25
CA THR A 132 -9.81 -16.17 -24.17
C THR A 132 -9.55 -14.72 -24.58
N PRO A 133 -10.14 -14.18 -25.67
CA PRO A 133 -9.95 -12.78 -26.03
C PRO A 133 -10.42 -11.81 -24.93
N ARG A 134 -11.59 -12.05 -24.37
CA ARG A 134 -12.16 -11.25 -23.29
C ARG A 134 -11.34 -11.35 -22.01
N LEU A 135 -10.82 -12.54 -21.70
CA LEU A 135 -9.93 -12.75 -20.56
C LEU A 135 -8.67 -11.88 -20.66
N PHE A 136 -7.98 -11.90 -21.80
CA PHE A 136 -6.80 -11.06 -22.03
C PHE A 136 -7.13 -9.56 -22.00
N ALA A 137 -8.24 -9.15 -22.60
CA ALA A 137 -8.68 -7.75 -22.55
C ALA A 137 -8.91 -7.28 -21.10
N THR A 138 -9.51 -8.13 -20.27
CA THR A 138 -9.75 -7.83 -18.85
C THR A 138 -8.44 -7.72 -18.06
N ILE A 139 -7.48 -8.63 -18.30
CA ILE A 139 -6.14 -8.57 -17.67
C ILE A 139 -5.42 -7.28 -18.07
N LEU A 140 -5.44 -6.92 -19.35
CA LEU A 140 -4.81 -5.68 -19.83
C LEU A 140 -5.47 -4.44 -19.22
N THR A 141 -6.79 -4.44 -19.07
CA THR A 141 -7.52 -3.35 -18.41
C THR A 141 -7.12 -3.20 -16.95
N ALA A 142 -7.04 -4.31 -16.20
CA ALA A 142 -6.57 -4.30 -14.81
C ALA A 142 -5.14 -3.77 -14.69
N SER A 143 -4.26 -4.23 -15.58
CA SER A 143 -2.85 -3.78 -15.63
C SER A 143 -2.76 -2.29 -15.96
N PHE A 144 -3.56 -1.80 -16.89
CA PHE A 144 -3.61 -0.39 -17.24
C PHE A 144 -4.04 0.48 -16.05
N VAL A 145 -5.08 0.08 -15.31
CA VAL A 145 -5.53 0.78 -14.10
C VAL A 145 -4.41 0.83 -13.05
N ALA A 146 -3.69 -0.28 -12.85
CA ALA A 146 -2.56 -0.33 -11.92
C ALA A 146 -1.41 0.61 -12.35
N ILE A 147 -1.08 0.63 -13.63
CA ILE A 147 -0.03 1.51 -14.20
C ILE A 147 -0.43 2.99 -14.05
N VAL A 148 -1.67 3.33 -14.36
CA VAL A 148 -2.17 4.71 -14.19
C VAL A 148 -2.10 5.13 -12.72
N GLY A 149 -2.55 4.29 -11.80
CA GLY A 149 -2.45 4.56 -10.36
C GLY A 149 -1.00 4.76 -9.91
N PHE A 150 -0.08 3.89 -10.33
CA PHE A 150 1.35 4.03 -10.07
C PHE A 150 1.91 5.34 -10.63
N ALA A 151 1.54 5.72 -11.86
CA ALA A 151 2.00 6.95 -12.50
C ALA A 151 1.51 8.19 -11.73
N ILE A 152 0.25 8.18 -11.27
CA ILE A 152 -0.31 9.27 -10.45
C ILE A 152 0.49 9.44 -9.16
N VAL A 153 0.73 8.35 -8.41
CA VAL A 153 1.53 8.40 -7.17
C VAL A 153 2.95 8.88 -7.45
N SER A 154 3.57 8.43 -8.55
CA SER A 154 4.92 8.86 -8.94
C SER A 154 4.98 10.34 -9.32
N MET A 155 3.91 10.86 -9.93
CA MET A 155 3.80 12.28 -10.25
C MET A 155 3.66 13.13 -8.98
N VAL A 156 2.82 12.70 -8.04
CA VAL A 156 2.64 13.36 -6.74
C VAL A 156 3.96 13.34 -5.95
N GLU A 157 4.67 12.21 -5.94
CA GLU A 157 5.99 12.11 -5.29
C GLU A 157 6.96 13.16 -5.82
N LYS A 158 7.11 13.28 -7.16
CA LYS A 158 7.99 14.28 -7.78
C LYS A 158 7.59 15.72 -7.43
N TRP A 159 6.32 15.95 -7.22
CA TRP A 159 5.82 17.27 -6.84
C TRP A 159 6.07 17.60 -5.35
N VAL A 160 5.96 16.60 -4.49
CA VAL A 160 6.17 16.72 -3.04
C VAL A 160 7.66 16.68 -2.69
N ILE A 161 8.41 15.72 -3.24
CA ILE A 161 9.84 15.55 -2.99
C ILE A 161 10.62 16.30 -4.06
N ARG A 162 10.91 17.57 -3.77
CA ARG A 162 11.68 18.45 -4.67
C ARG A 162 13.18 18.43 -4.41
N TRP A 163 13.62 17.77 -3.34
CA TRP A 163 15.03 17.57 -3.02
C TRP A 163 15.50 16.22 -3.55
N ASP A 164 16.79 16.11 -3.87
CA ASP A 164 17.38 14.85 -4.31
C ASP A 164 17.60 13.92 -3.11
N PRO A 165 16.86 12.80 -2.99
CA PRO A 165 17.06 11.84 -1.90
C PRO A 165 18.37 11.06 -2.03
N GLY A 166 19.03 11.11 -3.20
CA GLY A 166 20.23 10.32 -3.52
C GLY A 166 21.56 11.01 -3.19
N SER A 167 21.54 12.27 -2.80
CA SER A 167 22.79 13.04 -2.52
C SER A 167 23.37 12.86 -1.12
N SER A 168 22.86 11.92 -0.33
CA SER A 168 23.34 11.60 1.02
C SER A 168 24.01 10.22 1.06
N VAL A 169 25.03 10.01 0.23
CA VAL A 169 26.01 8.92 0.40
C VAL A 169 27.29 9.48 0.96
#